data_6462b333f082bd7ed0bd2dd76e4bb539
#
_entry.id   6462b333f082bd7ed0bd2dd76e4bb539
#
_cell.length_a   1.000
_cell.length_b   1.000
_cell.length_c   1.000
_cell.angle_alpha   90.00
_cell.angle_beta   90.00
_cell.angle_gamma   90.00
#
_symmetry.space_group_name_H-M   'P 1'
#
loop_
_entity.id
_entity.type
_entity.pdbx_description
1 polymer ?
#
loop_
_entity_poly.entity_id
_entity_poly.type
_entity_poly.pdbx_seq_one_letter_code
_entity_poly.pdbx_strand_id
1 'polypeptide(L)'
;MYFDPKDGMKPPPFKHTVYNALVVPRPIGWISTVDTNGVINLAPYSFFNALCGDPPCVMYCPNGYKTGTTEPKDSLTNVRDTGEFVFNMVTMELLEPMNATSIHAPASYDEMAEAGLQAAPCEQVKPPRVANSPIALECKVLHIIDLPETRTGVPNTTVIGQVV
;
A
#
# COMPACT_ATOMS: atom_id res chain seq x y z
N MET A 1 -17.34 17.89 20.13
CA MET A 1 -16.57 16.86 20.87
C MET A 1 -15.09 17.13 20.60
N TYR A 2 -14.26 17.14 21.64
CA TYR A 2 -12.81 17.26 21.56
C TYR A 2 -12.17 16.00 22.13
N PHE A 3 -11.09 15.53 21.56
CA PHE A 3 -10.20 14.55 22.15
C PHE A 3 -8.75 14.85 21.78
N ASP A 4 -7.82 14.57 22.67
CA ASP A 4 -6.41 14.69 22.38
C ASP A 4 -5.90 13.36 21.81
N PRO A 5 -5.31 13.34 20.60
CA PRO A 5 -4.71 12.12 20.04
C PRO A 5 -3.64 11.47 20.93
N LYS A 6 -3.02 12.25 21.84
CA LYS A 6 -2.06 11.73 22.84
C LYS A 6 -2.71 10.75 23.81
N ASP A 7 -4.01 10.89 24.08
CA ASP A 7 -4.76 9.98 24.97
C ASP A 7 -5.22 8.71 24.24
N GLY A 8 -5.08 8.66 22.93
CA GLY A 8 -5.41 7.53 22.05
C GLY A 8 -6.37 7.90 20.93
N MET A 9 -6.42 7.03 19.95
CA MET A 9 -7.25 7.25 18.75
C MET A 9 -8.63 6.62 18.84
N LYS A 10 -8.98 6.02 19.99
CA LYS A 10 -10.27 5.37 20.26
C LYS A 10 -10.89 5.91 21.56
N PRO A 11 -11.18 7.22 21.66
CA PRO A 11 -11.78 7.75 22.86
C PRO A 11 -13.19 7.18 23.07
N PRO A 12 -13.63 6.93 24.32
CA PRO A 12 -14.99 6.50 24.55
C PRO A 12 -16.03 7.50 24.01
N PRO A 13 -17.14 7.06 23.41
CA PRO A 13 -17.64 5.68 23.31
C PRO A 13 -17.21 4.93 22.03
N PHE A 14 -16.25 5.41 21.28
CA PHE A 14 -15.87 4.84 19.96
C PHE A 14 -15.13 3.51 20.11
N LYS A 15 -15.53 2.53 19.28
CA LYS A 15 -14.89 1.21 19.21
C LYS A 15 -13.74 1.16 18.20
N HIS A 16 -13.72 2.11 17.25
CA HIS A 16 -12.74 2.19 16.16
C HIS A 16 -12.00 3.50 16.17
N THR A 17 -10.90 3.57 15.45
CA THR A 17 -10.08 4.78 15.29
C THR A 17 -10.91 5.91 14.68
N VAL A 18 -11.13 6.98 15.43
CA VAL A 18 -11.96 8.14 15.01
C VAL A 18 -11.36 8.79 13.76
N TYR A 19 -10.05 8.95 13.71
CA TYR A 19 -9.37 9.57 12.57
C TYR A 19 -9.68 8.86 11.24
N ASN A 20 -9.64 7.52 11.22
CA ASN A 20 -9.94 6.75 10.00
C ASN A 20 -11.39 6.88 9.55
N ALA A 21 -12.30 7.21 10.46
CA ALA A 21 -13.71 7.45 10.15
C ALA A 21 -13.99 8.89 9.66
N LEU A 22 -13.11 9.84 10.01
CA LEU A 22 -13.27 11.25 9.64
C LEU A 22 -12.69 11.58 8.26
N VAL A 23 -11.60 10.90 7.87
CA VAL A 23 -10.94 11.12 6.58
C VAL A 23 -11.46 10.07 5.58
N VAL A 24 -12.62 10.36 5.00
CA VAL A 24 -13.33 9.48 4.05
C VAL A 24 -14.03 10.32 2.97
N PRO A 25 -14.25 9.77 1.75
CA PRO A 25 -13.75 8.49 1.26
C PRO A 25 -12.23 8.51 1.04
N ARG A 26 -11.58 7.37 1.25
CA ARG A 26 -10.18 7.18 0.86
C ARG A 26 -10.13 6.30 -0.39
N PRO A 27 -9.39 6.69 -1.43
CA PRO A 27 -9.11 5.78 -2.53
C PRO A 27 -8.24 4.62 -2.05
N ILE A 28 -8.36 3.47 -2.70
CA ILE A 28 -7.52 2.30 -2.43
C ILE A 28 -6.39 2.26 -3.45
N GLY A 29 -5.16 2.36 -2.97
CA GLY A 29 -3.98 2.03 -3.74
C GLY A 29 -3.72 0.53 -3.67
N TRP A 30 -4.05 -0.20 -4.72
CA TRP A 30 -3.70 -1.62 -4.84
C TRP A 30 -2.33 -1.72 -5.46
N ILE A 31 -1.33 -1.93 -4.62
CA ILE A 31 0.08 -1.76 -4.97
C ILE A 31 0.73 -3.12 -5.20
N SER A 32 1.26 -3.33 -6.40
CA SER A 32 2.15 -4.45 -6.69
C SER A 32 3.61 -4.00 -6.65
N THR A 33 4.44 -4.84 -6.08
CA THR A 33 5.90 -4.71 -5.98
C THR A 33 6.54 -6.05 -6.26
N VAL A 34 7.84 -6.07 -6.48
CA VAL A 34 8.62 -7.29 -6.64
C VAL A 34 9.90 -7.18 -5.80
N ASP A 35 10.31 -8.27 -5.17
CA ASP A 35 11.59 -8.32 -4.47
C ASP A 35 12.77 -8.52 -5.44
N THR A 36 13.97 -8.56 -4.92
CA THR A 36 15.19 -8.78 -5.71
C THR A 36 15.31 -10.19 -6.31
N ASN A 37 14.50 -11.15 -5.84
CA ASN A 37 14.43 -12.53 -6.33
C ASN A 37 13.29 -12.76 -7.32
N GLY A 38 12.44 -11.74 -7.56
CA GLY A 38 11.30 -11.82 -8.45
C GLY A 38 9.99 -12.26 -7.79
N VAL A 39 9.94 -12.34 -6.46
CA VAL A 39 8.69 -12.65 -5.73
C VAL A 39 7.77 -11.44 -5.74
N ILE A 40 6.55 -11.65 -6.22
CA ILE A 40 5.54 -10.61 -6.32
C ILE A 40 4.86 -10.43 -4.97
N ASN A 41 4.65 -9.16 -4.58
CA ASN A 41 3.77 -8.79 -3.48
C ASN A 41 2.67 -7.87 -4.00
N LEU A 42 1.43 -8.12 -3.59
CA LEU A 42 0.26 -7.33 -3.96
C LEU A 42 -0.58 -7.03 -2.72
N ALA A 43 -0.71 -5.75 -2.36
CA ALA A 43 -1.44 -5.36 -1.16
C ALA A 43 -2.24 -4.05 -1.34
N PRO A 44 -3.45 -3.94 -0.74
CA PRO A 44 -4.26 -2.72 -0.76
C PRO A 44 -3.87 -1.77 0.38
N TYR A 45 -3.80 -0.48 0.06
CA TYR A 45 -3.52 0.60 1.00
C TYR A 45 -4.60 1.68 0.91
N SER A 46 -5.27 1.97 2.03
CA SER A 46 -6.26 3.05 2.09
C SER A 46 -5.68 4.42 2.46
N PHE A 47 -4.43 4.49 2.85
CA PHE A 47 -3.66 5.73 2.86
C PHE A 47 -2.94 5.87 1.52
N PHE A 48 -3.69 6.26 0.49
CA PHE A 48 -3.26 6.43 -0.90
C PHE A 48 -3.90 7.68 -1.47
N ASN A 49 -3.15 8.45 -2.27
CA ASN A 49 -3.71 9.55 -3.05
C ASN A 49 -2.80 9.99 -4.19
N ALA A 50 -3.37 10.74 -5.15
CA ALA A 50 -2.61 11.55 -6.09
C ALA A 50 -2.06 12.80 -5.40
N LEU A 51 -0.85 13.22 -5.77
CA LEU A 51 -0.18 14.40 -5.20
C LEU A 51 -0.15 15.57 -6.18
N CYS A 52 0.18 15.32 -7.44
CA CYS A 52 0.24 16.31 -8.51
C CYS A 52 -0.01 15.66 -9.86
N GLY A 53 -0.33 16.46 -10.86
CA GLY A 53 -0.69 15.98 -12.20
C GLY A 53 0.37 16.22 -13.26
N ASP A 54 1.36 17.07 -13.00
CA ASP A 54 2.47 17.37 -13.95
C ASP A 54 3.76 17.71 -13.18
N PRO A 55 4.74 16.77 -13.12
CA PRO A 55 4.59 15.37 -13.49
C PRO A 55 3.58 14.64 -12.58
N PRO A 56 2.89 13.60 -13.08
CA PRO A 56 1.92 12.88 -12.25
C PRO A 56 2.62 12.10 -11.16
N CYS A 57 2.19 12.31 -9.91
CA CYS A 57 2.75 11.62 -8.75
C CYS A 57 1.64 11.08 -7.85
N VAL A 58 1.91 9.93 -7.27
CA VAL A 58 1.04 9.27 -6.29
C VAL A 58 1.79 8.96 -5.00
N MET A 59 1.05 8.78 -3.91
CA MET A 59 1.63 8.34 -2.63
C MET A 59 0.82 7.19 -2.03
N TYR A 60 1.50 6.33 -1.29
CA TYR A 60 0.85 5.36 -0.40
C TYR A 60 1.65 5.19 0.89
N CYS A 61 0.99 4.71 1.95
CA CYS A 61 1.65 4.54 3.25
C CYS A 61 1.60 3.06 3.70
N PRO A 62 2.68 2.31 3.53
CA PRO A 62 2.81 0.95 4.05
C PRO A 62 3.16 0.96 5.55
N ASN A 63 2.28 1.55 6.37
CA ASN A 63 2.50 1.75 7.78
C ASN A 63 2.57 0.45 8.57
N GLY A 64 3.36 0.46 9.63
CA GLY A 64 3.43 -0.62 10.60
C GLY A 64 4.33 -1.78 10.18
N TYR A 65 4.35 -2.77 11.04
CA TYR A 65 5.06 -4.03 10.82
C TYR A 65 4.14 -5.11 10.28
N LYS A 66 4.72 -6.21 9.79
CA LYS A 66 4.01 -7.46 9.59
C LYS A 66 3.48 -7.96 10.93
N THR A 67 2.30 -8.56 10.92
CA THR A 67 1.66 -9.04 12.16
C THR A 67 2.53 -10.04 12.90
N GLY A 68 2.73 -9.78 14.19
CA GLY A 68 3.53 -10.65 15.06
C GLY A 68 5.04 -10.53 14.90
N THR A 69 5.53 -9.54 14.15
CA THR A 69 6.96 -9.32 13.91
C THR A 69 7.33 -7.84 14.11
N THR A 70 8.61 -7.53 13.96
CA THR A 70 9.15 -6.16 13.84
C THR A 70 9.67 -5.90 12.41
N GLU A 71 9.28 -6.72 11.45
CA GLU A 71 9.68 -6.56 10.06
C GLU A 71 8.76 -5.57 9.34
N PRO A 72 9.30 -4.70 8.45
CA PRO A 72 8.52 -3.86 7.59
C PRO A 72 7.57 -4.67 6.70
N LYS A 73 6.54 -4.01 6.16
CA LYS A 73 5.71 -4.59 5.09
C LYS A 73 6.56 -4.92 3.86
N ASP A 74 6.24 -6.02 3.17
CA ASP A 74 6.99 -6.45 1.98
C ASP A 74 7.01 -5.39 0.90
N SER A 75 5.89 -4.70 0.66
CA SER A 75 5.85 -3.58 -0.29
C SER A 75 6.83 -2.45 0.06
N LEU A 76 7.09 -2.18 1.36
CA LEU A 76 8.08 -1.17 1.77
C LEU A 76 9.51 -1.67 1.54
N THR A 77 9.78 -2.92 1.90
CA THR A 77 11.09 -3.55 1.67
C THR A 77 11.40 -3.57 0.17
N ASN A 78 10.46 -4.05 -0.64
CA ASN A 78 10.62 -4.16 -2.08
C ASN A 78 10.91 -2.80 -2.74
N VAL A 79 10.17 -1.74 -2.39
CA VAL A 79 10.42 -0.42 -2.98
C VAL A 79 11.71 0.24 -2.49
N ARG A 80 12.19 -0.10 -1.30
CA ARG A 80 13.52 0.32 -0.83
C ARG A 80 14.63 -0.31 -1.65
N ASP A 81 14.46 -1.58 -2.03
CA ASP A 81 15.46 -2.35 -2.75
C ASP A 81 15.41 -2.11 -4.27
N THR A 82 14.21 -1.94 -4.85
CA THR A 82 14.00 -1.88 -6.30
C THR A 82 13.70 -0.48 -6.84
N GLY A 83 13.16 0.40 -6.01
CA GLY A 83 12.77 1.75 -6.42
C GLY A 83 11.53 1.82 -7.31
N GLU A 84 10.73 0.75 -7.40
CA GLU A 84 9.64 0.64 -8.36
C GLU A 84 8.38 0.02 -7.72
N PHE A 85 7.20 0.46 -8.20
CA PHE A 85 5.91 -0.14 -7.87
C PHE A 85 4.87 0.13 -8.95
N VAL A 86 3.76 -0.58 -8.90
CA VAL A 86 2.60 -0.32 -9.77
C VAL A 86 1.36 -0.12 -8.90
N PHE A 87 0.62 0.94 -9.18
CA PHE A 87 -0.75 1.09 -8.71
C PHE A 87 -1.70 0.41 -9.70
N ASN A 88 -2.62 -0.39 -9.19
CA ASN A 88 -3.67 -1.05 -9.96
C ASN A 88 -5.03 -0.52 -9.50
N MET A 89 -5.88 -0.10 -10.45
CA MET A 89 -7.22 0.34 -10.14
C MET A 89 -8.11 -0.87 -9.79
N VAL A 90 -8.85 -0.75 -8.68
CA VAL A 90 -9.81 -1.77 -8.25
C VAL A 90 -11.19 -1.41 -8.78
N THR A 91 -11.84 -2.36 -9.45
CA THR A 91 -13.27 -2.29 -9.81
C THR A 91 -14.11 -3.12 -8.84
N MET A 92 -15.42 -3.06 -8.97
CA MET A 92 -16.32 -3.87 -8.12
C MET A 92 -16.14 -5.38 -8.36
N GLU A 93 -15.80 -5.77 -9.59
CA GLU A 93 -15.51 -7.18 -9.95
C GLU A 93 -14.21 -7.68 -9.30
N LEU A 94 -13.29 -6.77 -9.00
CA LEU A 94 -12.01 -7.07 -8.35
C LEU A 94 -12.04 -6.89 -6.83
N LEU A 95 -13.19 -6.56 -6.24
CA LEU A 95 -13.30 -6.28 -4.80
C LEU A 95 -12.88 -7.48 -3.93
N GLU A 96 -13.41 -8.67 -4.23
CA GLU A 96 -13.10 -9.88 -3.45
C GLU A 96 -11.63 -10.32 -3.63
N PRO A 97 -11.08 -10.41 -4.85
CA PRO A 97 -9.65 -10.67 -5.03
C PRO A 97 -8.77 -9.63 -4.32
N MET A 98 -9.10 -8.34 -4.41
CA MET A 98 -8.34 -7.29 -3.72
C MET A 98 -8.38 -7.48 -2.20
N ASN A 99 -9.54 -7.78 -1.61
CA ASN A 99 -9.66 -8.07 -0.19
C ASN A 99 -8.83 -9.31 0.21
N ALA A 100 -8.78 -10.33 -0.62
CA ALA A 100 -7.97 -11.53 -0.39
C ALA A 100 -6.47 -11.20 -0.28
N THR A 101 -5.98 -10.18 -1.03
CA THR A 101 -4.57 -9.75 -0.95
C THR A 101 -4.25 -8.88 0.27
N SER A 102 -5.20 -8.62 1.16
CA SER A 102 -4.97 -7.86 2.41
C SER A 102 -4.47 -8.72 3.57
N ILE A 103 -4.15 -9.98 3.32
CA ILE A 103 -3.68 -10.93 4.35
C ILE A 103 -2.27 -10.59 4.85
N HIS A 104 -1.94 -11.16 5.99
CA HIS A 104 -0.58 -11.16 6.50
C HIS A 104 0.10 -12.49 6.15
N ALA A 105 1.05 -12.45 5.24
CA ALA A 105 1.73 -13.62 4.71
C ALA A 105 3.25 -13.52 4.82
N PRO A 106 4.00 -14.63 4.74
CA PRO A 106 5.46 -14.60 4.59
C PRO A 106 5.88 -13.90 3.30
N ALA A 107 7.10 -13.35 3.25
CA ALA A 107 7.63 -12.64 2.07
C ALA A 107 7.74 -13.53 0.80
N SER A 108 7.73 -14.86 0.96
CA SER A 108 7.73 -15.82 -0.16
C SER A 108 6.34 -16.11 -0.73
N TYR A 109 5.31 -15.47 -0.19
CA TYR A 109 3.92 -15.69 -0.60
C TYR A 109 3.54 -14.69 -1.71
N ASP A 110 3.04 -15.19 -2.83
CA ASP A 110 2.56 -14.38 -3.94
C ASP A 110 1.04 -14.19 -3.80
N GLU A 111 0.63 -13.06 -3.23
CA GLU A 111 -0.79 -12.74 -3.03
C GLU A 111 -1.55 -12.64 -4.35
N MET A 112 -0.88 -12.24 -5.45
CA MET A 112 -1.52 -12.14 -6.76
C MET A 112 -1.93 -13.52 -7.28
N ALA A 113 -1.04 -14.50 -7.23
CA ALA A 113 -1.31 -15.87 -7.65
C ALA A 113 -2.35 -16.54 -6.75
N GLU A 114 -2.23 -16.41 -5.44
CA GLU A 114 -3.12 -17.04 -4.46
C GLU A 114 -4.55 -16.45 -4.49
N ALA A 115 -4.70 -15.18 -4.86
CA ALA A 115 -6.01 -14.57 -5.11
C ALA A 115 -6.61 -14.94 -6.47
N GLY A 116 -5.99 -15.85 -7.24
CA GLY A 116 -6.44 -16.26 -8.56
C GLY A 116 -6.31 -15.18 -9.64
N LEU A 117 -5.44 -14.19 -9.40
CA LEU A 117 -5.20 -13.10 -10.33
C LEU A 117 -4.06 -13.44 -11.30
N GLN A 118 -4.09 -12.85 -12.47
CA GLN A 118 -3.03 -12.98 -13.46
C GLN A 118 -2.13 -11.75 -13.45
N ALA A 119 -0.82 -12.00 -13.39
CA ALA A 119 0.18 -10.97 -13.61
C ALA A 119 0.30 -10.66 -15.10
N ALA A 120 0.42 -9.38 -15.43
CA ALA A 120 0.77 -8.93 -16.76
C ALA A 120 2.00 -8.01 -16.69
N PRO A 121 2.90 -8.05 -17.69
CA PRO A 121 4.10 -7.23 -17.68
C PRO A 121 3.77 -5.74 -17.77
N CYS A 122 4.66 -4.94 -17.26
CA CYS A 122 4.71 -3.49 -17.41
C CYS A 122 5.74 -3.10 -18.49
N GLU A 123 5.68 -1.85 -18.94
CA GLU A 123 6.57 -1.32 -19.99
C GLU A 123 7.82 -0.65 -19.41
N GLN A 124 7.70 0.02 -18.25
CA GLN A 124 8.74 0.89 -17.71
C GLN A 124 9.31 0.40 -16.37
N VAL A 125 8.63 -0.54 -15.68
CA VAL A 125 9.01 -1.04 -14.36
C VAL A 125 8.95 -2.57 -14.30
N LYS A 126 9.68 -3.17 -13.36
CA LYS A 126 9.74 -4.63 -13.20
C LYS A 126 8.51 -5.23 -12.52
N PRO A 127 7.93 -4.61 -11.47
CA PRO A 127 6.73 -5.16 -10.83
C PRO A 127 5.62 -5.33 -11.87
N PRO A 128 4.91 -6.48 -11.88
CA PRO A 128 3.81 -6.69 -12.81
C PRO A 128 2.56 -5.92 -12.37
N ARG A 129 1.69 -5.64 -13.32
CA ARG A 129 0.34 -5.18 -13.06
C ARG A 129 -0.64 -6.35 -12.94
N VAL A 130 -1.78 -6.11 -12.29
CA VAL A 130 -2.91 -7.04 -12.31
C VAL A 130 -3.54 -6.99 -13.71
N ALA A 131 -3.57 -8.11 -14.42
CA ALA A 131 -3.99 -8.16 -15.83
C ALA A 131 -5.42 -7.62 -16.05
N ASN A 132 -6.34 -7.91 -15.11
CA ASN A 132 -7.75 -7.50 -15.19
C ASN A 132 -8.01 -6.11 -14.62
N SER A 133 -7.02 -5.43 -14.06
CA SER A 133 -7.17 -4.03 -13.68
C SER A 133 -7.30 -3.16 -14.95
N PRO A 134 -8.34 -2.30 -15.03
CA PRO A 134 -8.55 -1.50 -16.24
C PRO A 134 -7.50 -0.39 -16.41
N ILE A 135 -6.86 0.04 -15.32
CA ILE A 135 -5.82 1.07 -15.31
C ILE A 135 -4.72 0.64 -14.35
N ALA A 136 -3.48 0.70 -14.82
CA ALA A 136 -2.29 0.57 -14.01
C ALA A 136 -1.41 1.83 -14.17
N LEU A 137 -0.82 2.29 -13.08
CA LEU A 137 0.16 3.38 -13.09
C LEU A 137 1.52 2.79 -12.70
N GLU A 138 2.43 2.78 -13.63
CA GLU A 138 3.81 2.36 -13.43
C GLU A 138 4.58 3.49 -12.77
N CYS A 139 5.23 3.22 -11.64
CA CYS A 139 5.80 4.26 -10.80
C CYS A 139 7.26 4.00 -10.45
N LYS A 140 8.08 5.04 -10.53
CA LYS A 140 9.42 5.08 -9.93
C LYS A 140 9.40 5.90 -8.65
N VAL A 141 10.01 5.34 -7.61
CA VAL A 141 10.06 5.98 -6.29
C VAL A 141 10.88 7.26 -6.35
N LEU A 142 10.27 8.36 -5.90
CA LEU A 142 10.96 9.65 -5.69
C LEU A 142 11.47 9.78 -4.28
N HIS A 143 10.58 9.48 -3.30
CA HIS A 143 10.90 9.65 -1.89
C HIS A 143 10.27 8.53 -1.05
N ILE A 144 11.00 8.12 -0.03
CA ILE A 144 10.49 7.33 1.09
C ILE A 144 10.72 8.18 2.34
N ILE A 145 9.63 8.58 2.99
CA ILE A 145 9.65 9.52 4.10
C ILE A 145 9.12 8.82 5.35
N ASP A 146 9.97 8.73 6.37
CA ASP A 146 9.54 8.25 7.66
C ASP A 146 8.77 9.36 8.38
N LEU A 147 7.56 9.03 8.82
CA LEU A 147 6.67 9.88 9.61
C LEU A 147 6.87 9.59 11.10
N PRO A 148 6.32 10.42 11.98
CA PRO A 148 6.36 10.12 13.41
C PRO A 148 5.81 8.74 13.72
N GLU A 149 6.53 7.99 14.54
CA GLU A 149 6.10 6.69 15.02
C GLU A 149 4.78 6.77 15.81
N THR A 150 4.10 5.65 15.89
CA THR A 150 2.97 5.53 16.82
C THR A 150 3.45 5.67 18.27
N ARG A 151 2.51 5.86 19.19
CA ARG A 151 2.79 5.92 20.63
C ARG A 151 3.48 4.67 21.19
N THR A 152 3.43 3.56 20.47
CA THR A 152 4.07 2.28 20.83
C THR A 152 5.34 2.00 20.03
N GLY A 153 5.89 3.01 19.34
CA GLY A 153 7.13 2.86 18.56
C GLY A 153 6.98 2.09 17.25
N VAL A 154 5.74 2.03 16.71
CA VAL A 154 5.52 1.39 15.41
C VAL A 154 5.73 2.42 14.30
N PRO A 155 6.55 2.14 13.28
CA PRO A 155 6.88 3.10 12.24
C PRO A 155 5.70 3.43 11.33
N ASN A 156 5.67 4.66 10.87
CA ASN A 156 4.81 5.12 9.78
C ASN A 156 5.71 5.63 8.66
N THR A 157 5.40 5.25 7.44
CA THR A 157 6.21 5.60 6.27
C THR A 157 5.32 5.97 5.10
N THR A 158 5.70 6.99 4.36
CA THR A 158 5.07 7.38 3.09
C THR A 158 6.02 7.12 1.94
N VAL A 159 5.54 6.44 0.91
CA VAL A 159 6.23 6.25 -0.36
C VAL A 159 5.60 7.19 -1.38
N ILE A 160 6.41 7.98 -2.05
CA ILE A 160 6.00 8.87 -3.15
C ILE A 160 6.64 8.37 -4.43
N GLY A 161 5.84 8.14 -5.46
CA GLY A 161 6.29 7.71 -6.78
C GLY A 161 5.80 8.63 -7.88
N GLN A 162 6.65 8.82 -8.88
CA GLN A 162 6.28 9.46 -10.14
C GLN A 162 5.78 8.40 -11.11
N VAL A 163 4.65 8.66 -11.73
CA VAL A 163 4.14 7.85 -12.84
C VAL A 163 5.02 8.06 -14.06
N VAL A 164 5.46 6.97 -14.70
CA VAL A 164 6.39 6.97 -15.84
C VAL A 164 5.79 6.35 -17.09
#